data_5acd6a9647d8ddc1e7f9e10596f2622a
#
_entry.id   5acd6a9647d8ddc1e7f9e10596f2622a
#
_cell.length_a   1.000
_cell.length_b   1.000
_cell.length_c   1.000
_cell.angle_alpha   90.00
_cell.angle_beta   90.00
_cell.angle_gamma   90.00
#
_symmetry.space_group_name_H-M   'P 1'
#
loop_
_entity.id
_entity.type
_entity.pdbx_description
1 polymer ?
#
loop_
_entity_poly.entity_id
_entity_poly.type
_entity_poly.pdbx_seq_one_letter_code
_entity_poly.pdbx_strand_id
1 'polypeptide(L)'
;MANRENPDFLSAGTIKGDKVINTAGEDLGKIEELMIDIQDGRVGYAVLSFGGFLGMGDKLFAIPWQALNLRVHDHAFVLDIPKETLENAKGFDKDHWPLTTREELSRTYTYYGYQPYWQTGVTEQIGLPGETIGSERMVRTESTAGRENPEFLSASTIKGDKVVNRAGEDLGKIEELMIDLQDGRIAYTVLSFGGFLGMGDKLFAIPWKALQLRVHEHKFLLDIPKETLKNAEGFDKDNWPITNREWLSTVYGYYGYQPYWQREKERIENRPGNI
;
A
#
# COMPACT_ATOMS: atom_id res chain seq x y z
N MET A 1 4.98 -26.62 7.55
CA MET A 1 3.96 -25.62 7.86
C MET A 1 4.71 -24.38 8.30
N ALA A 2 4.77 -23.34 7.45
CA ALA A 2 5.45 -22.10 7.83
C ALA A 2 4.71 -21.45 8.99
N ASN A 3 5.46 -21.00 9.96
CA ASN A 3 4.96 -20.36 11.17
C ASN A 3 4.17 -19.10 10.77
N ARG A 4 2.83 -19.16 10.81
CA ARG A 4 1.91 -18.08 10.48
C ARG A 4 1.69 -17.09 11.63
N GLU A 5 2.46 -17.21 12.71
CA GLU A 5 2.17 -16.50 13.96
C GLU A 5 2.55 -15.01 13.94
N ASN A 6 3.29 -14.55 12.95
CA ASN A 6 3.53 -13.11 12.72
C ASN A 6 4.08 -12.88 11.30
N PRO A 7 3.26 -12.79 10.28
CA PRO A 7 3.76 -12.52 8.95
C PRO A 7 4.30 -11.08 8.90
N ASP A 8 5.55 -10.91 8.49
CA ASP A 8 6.11 -9.59 8.22
C ASP A 8 5.55 -8.99 6.92
N PHE A 9 5.05 -9.85 6.04
CA PHE A 9 4.60 -9.48 4.70
C PHE A 9 3.28 -10.16 4.36
N LEU A 10 2.31 -9.38 3.88
CA LEU A 10 1.05 -9.90 3.33
C LEU A 10 0.81 -9.35 1.92
N SER A 11 0.08 -10.10 1.10
CA SER A 11 -0.36 -9.59 -0.19
C SER A 11 -1.45 -8.53 0.01
N ALA A 12 -1.47 -7.52 -0.88
CA ALA A 12 -2.54 -6.52 -0.88
C ALA A 12 -3.91 -7.19 -1.06
N GLY A 13 -3.97 -8.27 -1.84
CA GLY A 13 -5.19 -9.06 -2.02
C GLY A 13 -5.64 -9.77 -0.73
N THR A 14 -4.72 -10.20 0.14
CA THR A 14 -5.05 -10.79 1.45
C THR A 14 -5.55 -9.72 2.43
N ILE A 15 -4.88 -8.57 2.48
CA ILE A 15 -5.25 -7.46 3.37
C ILE A 15 -6.65 -6.92 3.02
N LYS A 16 -6.97 -6.87 1.73
CA LYS A 16 -8.30 -6.50 1.27
C LYS A 16 -9.34 -7.52 1.73
N GLY A 17 -10.32 -7.06 2.47
CA GLY A 17 -11.35 -7.90 3.08
C GLY A 17 -11.08 -8.24 4.54
N ASP A 18 -9.87 -8.01 5.05
CA ASP A 18 -9.55 -8.23 6.45
C ASP A 18 -10.41 -7.35 7.35
N LYS A 19 -10.83 -7.95 8.46
CA LYS A 19 -11.64 -7.29 9.47
C LYS A 19 -10.86 -6.18 10.19
N VAL A 20 -11.57 -5.10 10.53
CA VAL A 20 -11.04 -4.04 11.39
C VAL A 20 -11.85 -3.99 12.67
N ILE A 21 -11.18 -4.01 13.82
CA ILE A 21 -11.78 -3.89 15.15
C ILE A 21 -11.14 -2.73 15.90
N ASN A 22 -11.80 -2.24 16.94
CA ASN A 22 -11.16 -1.31 17.88
C ASN A 22 -10.46 -2.06 19.04
N THR A 23 -9.85 -1.32 19.95
CA THR A 23 -9.18 -1.89 21.12
C THR A 23 -10.15 -2.59 22.09
N ALA A 24 -11.42 -2.24 22.08
CA ALA A 24 -12.48 -2.91 22.84
C ALA A 24 -12.98 -4.22 22.16
N GLY A 25 -12.52 -4.52 20.95
CA GLY A 25 -12.95 -5.67 20.16
C GLY A 25 -14.22 -5.46 19.36
N GLU A 26 -14.73 -4.23 19.31
CA GLU A 26 -15.91 -3.91 18.52
C GLU A 26 -15.59 -3.90 17.03
N ASP A 27 -16.54 -4.38 16.24
CA ASP A 27 -16.44 -4.43 14.79
C ASP A 27 -16.54 -3.03 14.18
N LEU A 28 -15.48 -2.59 13.52
CA LEU A 28 -15.40 -1.35 12.75
C LEU A 28 -15.55 -1.57 11.24
N GLY A 29 -15.71 -2.81 10.78
CA GLY A 29 -15.87 -3.14 9.37
C GLY A 29 -14.68 -3.89 8.78
N LYS A 30 -14.35 -3.60 7.53
CA LYS A 30 -13.29 -4.29 6.79
C LYS A 30 -12.48 -3.35 5.91
N ILE A 31 -11.26 -3.75 5.58
CA ILE A 31 -10.46 -3.05 4.57
C ILE A 31 -11.06 -3.32 3.18
N GLU A 32 -11.54 -2.28 2.53
CA GLU A 32 -12.12 -2.35 1.18
C GLU A 32 -11.05 -2.22 0.11
N GLU A 33 -10.02 -1.38 0.33
CA GLU A 33 -8.97 -1.14 -0.64
C GLU A 33 -7.70 -0.58 0.02
N LEU A 34 -6.55 -0.75 -0.65
CA LEU A 34 -5.31 -0.08 -0.31
C LEU A 34 -4.95 0.92 -1.39
N MET A 35 -4.68 2.16 -0.98
CA MET A 35 -4.27 3.22 -1.89
C MET A 35 -2.76 3.38 -1.82
N ILE A 36 -2.11 3.10 -2.93
CA ILE A 36 -0.65 3.05 -3.06
C ILE A 36 -0.13 4.40 -3.55
N ASP A 37 0.77 4.98 -2.79
CA ASP A 37 1.61 6.10 -3.23
C ASP A 37 2.59 5.60 -4.29
N ILE A 38 2.38 6.05 -5.51
CA ILE A 38 3.14 5.56 -6.67
C ILE A 38 4.61 6.00 -6.61
N GLN A 39 4.87 7.16 -6.05
CA GLN A 39 6.23 7.71 -5.96
C GLN A 39 7.08 6.97 -4.93
N ASP A 40 6.51 6.68 -3.76
CA ASP A 40 7.24 6.06 -2.65
C ASP A 40 7.10 4.52 -2.60
N GLY A 41 6.11 3.95 -3.30
CA GLY A 41 5.79 2.53 -3.22
C GLY A 41 5.35 2.14 -1.79
N ARG A 42 4.38 2.89 -1.27
CA ARG A 42 3.83 2.74 0.08
C ARG A 42 2.32 2.75 0.05
N VAL A 43 1.70 2.08 1.00
CA VAL A 43 0.29 2.32 1.32
C VAL A 43 0.17 3.72 1.91
N GLY A 44 -0.42 4.63 1.16
CA GLY A 44 -0.73 5.98 1.62
C GLY A 44 -1.87 5.95 2.63
N TYR A 45 -2.91 5.19 2.33
CA TYR A 45 -4.01 4.93 3.24
C TYR A 45 -4.75 3.64 2.87
N ALA A 46 -5.38 3.04 3.86
CA ALA A 46 -6.37 1.99 3.66
C ALA A 46 -7.77 2.60 3.60
N VAL A 47 -8.63 2.04 2.78
CA VAL A 47 -10.05 2.40 2.75
C VAL A 47 -10.79 1.42 3.64
N LEU A 48 -11.35 1.92 4.73
CA LEU A 48 -12.19 1.17 5.66
C LEU A 48 -13.66 1.29 5.22
N SER A 49 -14.33 0.18 4.99
CA SER A 49 -15.79 0.11 4.80
C SER A 49 -16.45 -0.16 6.15
N PHE A 50 -17.24 0.80 6.63
CA PHE A 50 -17.93 0.78 7.92
C PHE A 50 -19.44 0.82 7.76
N GLY A 51 -20.14 -0.02 8.48
CA GLY A 51 -21.61 -0.09 8.48
C GLY A 51 -22.15 -0.85 7.27
N GLY A 52 -23.39 -0.56 6.90
CA GLY A 52 -24.11 -1.20 5.81
C GLY A 52 -24.56 -2.63 6.10
N PHE A 53 -25.58 -3.05 5.36
CA PHE A 53 -25.99 -4.45 5.32
C PHE A 53 -25.66 -5.02 3.94
N LEU A 54 -24.83 -6.05 3.87
CA LEU A 54 -24.35 -6.67 2.61
C LEU A 54 -23.70 -5.66 1.64
N GLY A 55 -22.97 -4.66 2.16
CA GLY A 55 -22.29 -3.65 1.34
C GLY A 55 -23.19 -2.56 0.78
N MET A 56 -24.46 -2.50 1.18
CA MET A 56 -25.36 -1.42 0.83
C MET A 56 -25.42 -0.38 1.95
N GLY A 57 -25.08 0.88 1.63
CA GLY A 57 -25.06 1.98 2.56
C GLY A 57 -23.80 2.07 3.42
N ASP A 58 -22.71 1.37 3.05
CA ASP A 58 -21.41 1.49 3.71
C ASP A 58 -20.86 2.90 3.57
N LYS A 59 -20.36 3.44 4.67
CA LYS A 59 -19.51 4.64 4.65
C LYS A 59 -18.07 4.20 4.48
N LEU A 60 -17.33 4.87 3.62
CA LEU A 60 -15.90 4.64 3.43
C LEU A 60 -15.09 5.69 4.17
N PHE A 61 -13.96 5.27 4.74
CA PHE A 61 -13.04 6.13 5.47
C PHE A 61 -11.62 5.89 5.03
N ALA A 62 -10.87 6.97 4.82
CA ALA A 62 -9.43 6.88 4.57
C ALA A 62 -8.70 6.79 5.91
N ILE A 63 -7.99 5.70 6.13
CA ILE A 63 -7.26 5.43 7.37
C ILE A 63 -5.76 5.41 7.05
N PRO A 64 -4.92 6.27 7.67
CA PRO A 64 -3.48 6.18 7.54
C PRO A 64 -2.98 4.77 7.89
N TRP A 65 -2.04 4.23 7.11
CA TRP A 65 -1.52 2.89 7.37
C TRP A 65 -0.98 2.74 8.81
N GLN A 66 -0.32 3.78 9.32
CA GLN A 66 0.25 3.80 10.66
C GLN A 66 -0.78 3.69 11.79
N ALA A 67 -2.04 4.00 11.51
CA ALA A 67 -3.14 3.85 12.49
C ALA A 67 -3.64 2.41 12.61
N LEU A 68 -3.25 1.53 11.68
CA LEU A 68 -3.67 0.14 11.63
C LEU A 68 -2.58 -0.77 12.20
N ASN A 69 -2.94 -1.59 13.18
CA ASN A 69 -2.05 -2.58 13.78
C ASN A 69 -2.61 -3.99 13.55
N LEU A 70 -1.83 -4.87 12.90
CA LEU A 70 -2.25 -6.25 12.70
C LEU A 70 -2.27 -7.02 14.01
N ARG A 71 -3.41 -7.60 14.36
CA ARG A 71 -3.54 -8.59 15.43
C ARG A 71 -3.64 -9.98 14.81
N VAL A 72 -2.52 -10.68 14.77
CA VAL A 72 -2.36 -11.94 14.04
C VAL A 72 -3.32 -13.02 14.52
N HIS A 73 -3.51 -13.15 15.84
CA HIS A 73 -4.40 -14.17 16.41
C HIS A 73 -5.87 -14.00 16.00
N ASP A 74 -6.30 -12.77 15.77
CA ASP A 74 -7.69 -12.45 15.43
C ASP A 74 -7.92 -12.33 13.92
N HIS A 75 -6.86 -12.45 13.12
CA HIS A 75 -6.89 -12.15 11.68
C HIS A 75 -7.59 -10.81 11.40
N ALA A 76 -7.23 -9.78 12.17
CA ALA A 76 -7.87 -8.49 12.13
C ALA A 76 -6.84 -7.36 12.28
N PHE A 77 -7.16 -6.22 11.70
CA PHE A 77 -6.46 -4.98 12.00
C PHE A 77 -7.16 -4.27 13.16
N VAL A 78 -6.37 -3.68 14.04
CA VAL A 78 -6.85 -2.86 15.15
C VAL A 78 -6.67 -1.40 14.79
N LEU A 79 -7.76 -0.65 14.85
CA LEU A 79 -7.80 0.80 14.72
C LEU A 79 -8.28 1.36 16.06
N ASP A 80 -7.40 2.10 16.75
CA ASP A 80 -7.68 2.60 18.10
C ASP A 80 -8.55 3.87 18.08
N ILE A 81 -9.81 3.72 17.72
CA ILE A 81 -10.84 4.77 17.79
C ILE A 81 -12.16 4.19 18.31
N PRO A 82 -12.97 4.99 19.02
CA PRO A 82 -14.32 4.59 19.38
C PRO A 82 -15.18 4.37 18.13
N LYS A 83 -16.06 3.38 18.18
CA LYS A 83 -16.98 3.07 17.07
C LYS A 83 -17.87 4.27 16.71
N GLU A 84 -18.33 5.00 17.72
CA GLU A 84 -19.16 6.20 17.58
C GLU A 84 -18.48 7.30 16.75
N THR A 85 -17.15 7.31 16.71
CA THR A 85 -16.39 8.25 15.86
C THR A 85 -16.69 8.02 14.39
N LEU A 86 -16.75 6.76 13.94
CA LEU A 86 -17.12 6.42 12.56
C LEU A 86 -18.63 6.59 12.31
N GLU A 87 -19.46 6.23 13.27
CA GLU A 87 -20.92 6.41 13.17
C GLU A 87 -21.30 7.88 12.91
N ASN A 88 -20.65 8.80 13.61
CA ASN A 88 -20.92 10.24 13.53
C ASN A 88 -20.14 10.96 12.41
N ALA A 89 -19.09 10.34 11.87
CA ALA A 89 -18.31 10.92 10.79
C ALA A 89 -19.03 10.78 9.44
N LYS A 90 -18.77 11.73 8.54
CA LYS A 90 -19.44 11.78 7.24
C LYS A 90 -19.00 10.66 6.31
N GLY A 91 -17.73 10.27 6.35
CA GLY A 91 -17.16 9.32 5.37
C GLY A 91 -17.27 9.81 3.91
N PHE A 92 -17.03 8.93 2.98
CA PHE A 92 -17.26 9.12 1.53
C PHE A 92 -17.94 7.88 0.95
N ASP A 93 -18.46 7.97 -0.25
CA ASP A 93 -19.09 6.85 -0.97
C ASP A 93 -18.19 6.29 -2.07
N LYS A 94 -18.60 5.15 -2.66
CA LYS A 94 -17.80 4.43 -3.67
C LYS A 94 -17.62 5.21 -4.97
N ASP A 95 -18.48 6.17 -5.26
CA ASP A 95 -18.46 6.94 -6.49
C ASP A 95 -17.62 8.22 -6.37
N HIS A 96 -17.27 8.62 -5.14
CA HIS A 96 -16.62 9.88 -4.82
C HIS A 96 -15.39 9.67 -3.91
N TRP A 97 -14.31 9.18 -4.46
CA TRP A 97 -13.05 9.03 -3.74
C TRP A 97 -12.32 10.38 -3.67
N PRO A 98 -12.22 10.97 -2.47
CA PRO A 98 -11.83 12.38 -2.35
C PRO A 98 -10.32 12.62 -2.33
N LEU A 99 -9.51 11.57 -2.12
CA LEU A 99 -8.09 11.75 -1.76
C LEU A 99 -7.19 11.26 -2.87
N THR A 100 -6.82 12.18 -3.76
CA THR A 100 -5.96 11.88 -4.90
C THR A 100 -4.57 12.49 -4.78
N THR A 101 -4.36 13.38 -3.79
CA THR A 101 -3.10 14.10 -3.58
C THR A 101 -2.60 13.97 -2.14
N ARG A 102 -1.27 14.12 -1.95
CA ARG A 102 -0.65 14.16 -0.62
C ARG A 102 -1.13 15.32 0.23
N GLU A 103 -1.48 16.46 -0.40
CA GLU A 103 -2.01 17.62 0.31
C GLU A 103 -3.35 17.30 0.97
N GLU A 104 -4.27 16.71 0.23
CA GLU A 104 -5.57 16.28 0.75
C GLU A 104 -5.41 15.23 1.86
N LEU A 105 -4.54 14.24 1.63
CA LEU A 105 -4.30 13.18 2.60
C LEU A 105 -3.60 13.68 3.88
N SER A 106 -2.82 14.76 3.84
CA SER A 106 -2.18 15.34 5.02
C SER A 106 -3.17 15.71 6.12
N ARG A 107 -4.35 16.19 5.76
CA ARG A 107 -5.43 16.51 6.72
C ARG A 107 -5.95 15.25 7.41
N THR A 108 -6.09 14.17 6.67
CA THR A 108 -6.49 12.87 7.21
C THR A 108 -5.46 12.34 8.21
N TYR A 109 -4.18 12.42 7.88
CA TYR A 109 -3.10 12.04 8.80
C TYR A 109 -3.16 12.83 10.10
N THR A 110 -3.29 14.17 10.01
CA THR A 110 -3.41 15.04 11.17
C THR A 110 -4.64 14.69 12.03
N TYR A 111 -5.78 14.39 11.39
CA TYR A 111 -7.00 13.98 12.11
C TYR A 111 -6.79 12.74 12.98
N TYR A 112 -6.03 11.76 12.49
CA TYR A 112 -5.68 10.55 13.25
C TYR A 112 -4.45 10.72 14.17
N GLY A 113 -3.87 11.94 14.27
CA GLY A 113 -2.72 12.20 15.12
C GLY A 113 -1.38 11.69 14.56
N TYR A 114 -1.31 11.43 13.28
CA TYR A 114 -0.10 10.97 12.61
C TYR A 114 0.53 12.05 11.74
N GLN A 115 1.87 12.03 11.64
CA GLN A 115 2.58 12.81 10.62
C GLN A 115 2.65 12.02 9.31
N PRO A 116 2.37 12.67 8.16
CA PRO A 116 2.58 12.06 6.87
C PRO A 116 4.04 11.61 6.67
N TYR A 117 4.27 10.40 6.18
CA TYR A 117 5.61 9.85 5.97
C TYR A 117 6.46 10.66 4.98
N TRP A 118 5.83 11.42 4.08
CA TRP A 118 6.54 12.30 3.14
C TRP A 118 6.98 13.63 3.76
N GLN A 119 6.51 13.97 4.97
CA GLN A 119 6.88 15.20 5.71
C GLN A 119 7.92 14.93 6.80
N THR A 120 8.42 13.72 6.95
CA THR A 120 9.45 13.39 7.96
C THR A 120 10.75 14.14 7.72
N GLY A 121 10.86 15.29 8.34
CA GLY A 121 12.00 16.25 8.28
C GLY A 121 11.72 17.55 9.01
N VAL A 122 10.46 17.83 9.35
CA VAL A 122 10.04 19.02 10.11
C VAL A 122 9.46 18.56 11.44
N THR A 123 10.20 18.78 12.53
CA THR A 123 9.73 18.55 13.90
C THR A 123 8.86 19.73 14.31
N GLU A 124 7.56 19.65 14.07
CA GLU A 124 6.59 20.42 14.85
C GLU A 124 5.81 19.43 15.73
N GLN A 125 5.81 19.71 17.02
CA GLN A 125 5.03 18.96 18.01
C GLN A 125 3.56 19.18 17.72
N ILE A 126 2.88 18.13 17.28
CA ILE A 126 1.42 18.11 17.16
C ILE A 126 0.86 17.71 18.52
N GLY A 127 -0.02 18.57 19.06
CA GLY A 127 -0.70 18.34 20.34
C GLY A 127 -1.54 17.05 20.35
N LEU A 128 -1.86 16.61 21.56
CA LEU A 128 -2.55 15.36 21.86
C LEU A 128 -3.85 15.16 21.06
N PRO A 129 -4.21 13.90 20.69
CA PRO A 129 -5.47 13.59 20.02
C PRO A 129 -6.63 13.86 20.98
N GLY A 130 -7.58 14.70 20.59
CA GLY A 130 -8.80 14.91 21.35
C GLY A 130 -9.37 16.32 21.41
N GLU A 131 -8.69 17.33 20.87
CA GLU A 131 -9.32 18.65 20.76
C GLU A 131 -10.12 18.78 19.47
N THR A 132 -11.39 19.00 19.64
CA THR A 132 -12.44 19.16 18.66
C THR A 132 -12.06 20.23 17.62
N ILE A 133 -11.59 19.82 16.47
CA ILE A 133 -11.64 20.68 15.30
C ILE A 133 -13.05 20.57 14.76
N GLY A 134 -13.77 21.68 14.91
CA GLY A 134 -15.18 21.79 14.58
C GLY A 134 -15.52 21.26 13.18
N SER A 135 -16.68 20.67 13.09
CA SER A 135 -17.31 20.02 11.94
C SER A 135 -17.62 20.95 10.74
N GLU A 136 -16.89 22.03 10.57
CA GLU A 136 -17.12 23.01 9.51
C GLU A 136 -15.91 23.13 8.58
N ARG A 137 -16.15 22.70 7.36
CA ARG A 137 -15.35 22.84 6.14
C ARG A 137 -14.48 21.65 5.73
N MET A 138 -15.09 20.55 5.37
CA MET A 138 -14.66 19.87 4.14
C MET A 138 -15.15 20.71 2.96
N VAL A 139 -14.33 21.65 2.53
CA VAL A 139 -14.58 22.43 1.32
C VAL A 139 -14.54 21.47 0.15
N ARG A 140 -15.66 21.32 -0.54
CA ARG A 140 -15.72 20.85 -1.91
C ARG A 140 -14.80 21.72 -2.76
N THR A 141 -13.62 21.25 -3.03
CA THR A 141 -12.89 21.65 -4.22
C THR A 141 -13.08 20.52 -5.21
N GLU A 142 -13.92 20.75 -6.19
CA GLU A 142 -13.94 19.99 -7.44
C GLU A 142 -12.59 20.23 -8.13
N SER A 143 -11.57 19.48 -7.73
CA SER A 143 -10.28 19.51 -8.39
C SER A 143 -10.34 18.54 -9.56
N THR A 144 -10.62 19.05 -10.73
CA THR A 144 -10.44 18.38 -12.02
C THR A 144 -8.95 18.15 -12.36
N ALA A 145 -8.01 18.68 -11.57
CA ALA A 145 -6.57 18.62 -11.80
C ALA A 145 -5.93 17.26 -11.41
N GLY A 146 -6.60 16.40 -10.64
CA GLY A 146 -6.02 15.17 -10.11
C GLY A 146 -6.10 13.93 -11.00
N ARG A 147 -6.79 14.00 -12.15
CA ARG A 147 -7.02 12.81 -12.98
C ARG A 147 -5.90 12.53 -14.00
N GLU A 148 -5.06 13.49 -14.33
CA GLU A 148 -4.00 13.30 -15.34
C GLU A 148 -2.72 12.67 -14.79
N ASN A 149 -2.41 12.86 -13.49
CA ASN A 149 -1.27 12.23 -12.81
C ASN A 149 -1.64 11.94 -11.34
N PRO A 150 -2.31 10.86 -11.04
CA PRO A 150 -2.67 10.52 -9.66
C PRO A 150 -1.39 10.22 -8.86
N GLU A 151 -1.29 10.77 -7.64
CA GLU A 151 -0.22 10.42 -6.71
C GLU A 151 -0.50 9.06 -6.04
N PHE A 152 -1.79 8.67 -5.97
CA PHE A 152 -2.24 7.41 -5.39
C PHE A 152 -3.06 6.61 -6.40
N LEU A 153 -2.76 5.31 -6.50
CA LEU A 153 -3.57 4.33 -7.22
C LEU A 153 -4.03 3.22 -6.29
N SER A 154 -5.21 2.65 -6.55
CA SER A 154 -5.64 1.48 -5.79
C SER A 154 -4.76 0.28 -6.12
N ALA A 155 -4.50 -0.56 -5.11
CA ALA A 155 -3.79 -1.82 -5.33
C ALA A 155 -4.50 -2.70 -6.36
N SER A 156 -5.84 -2.67 -6.37
CA SER A 156 -6.65 -3.39 -7.35
C SER A 156 -6.48 -2.88 -8.78
N THR A 157 -6.24 -1.57 -8.97
CA THR A 157 -5.95 -0.98 -10.29
C THR A 157 -4.58 -1.39 -10.78
N ILE A 158 -3.56 -1.36 -9.90
CA ILE A 158 -2.18 -1.76 -10.24
C ILE A 158 -2.10 -3.24 -10.60
N LYS A 159 -2.87 -4.08 -9.91
CA LYS A 159 -2.96 -5.51 -10.20
C LYS A 159 -3.60 -5.72 -11.56
N GLY A 160 -2.92 -6.43 -12.44
CA GLY A 160 -3.33 -6.68 -13.82
C GLY A 160 -2.71 -5.73 -14.84
N ASP A 161 -2.10 -4.62 -14.40
CA ASP A 161 -1.41 -3.70 -15.30
C ASP A 161 -0.27 -4.38 -16.04
N LYS A 162 -0.13 -4.06 -17.32
CA LYS A 162 0.93 -4.60 -18.17
C LYS A 162 2.28 -4.04 -17.79
N VAL A 163 3.29 -4.90 -17.92
CA VAL A 163 4.70 -4.53 -17.77
C VAL A 163 5.40 -4.69 -19.11
N VAL A 164 6.11 -3.66 -19.55
CA VAL A 164 6.88 -3.65 -20.79
C VAL A 164 8.31 -3.20 -20.52
N ASN A 165 9.25 -3.54 -21.41
CA ASN A 165 10.61 -2.96 -21.37
C ASN A 165 10.71 -1.72 -22.26
N ARG A 166 11.91 -1.12 -22.34
CA ARG A 166 12.15 0.06 -23.20
C ARG A 166 11.99 -0.21 -24.68
N ALA A 167 12.17 -1.45 -25.11
CA ALA A 167 11.95 -1.85 -26.51
C ALA A 167 10.45 -2.05 -26.83
N GLY A 168 9.55 -1.89 -25.84
CA GLY A 168 8.13 -2.14 -25.98
C GLY A 168 7.75 -3.62 -25.94
N GLU A 169 8.68 -4.51 -25.60
CA GLU A 169 8.41 -5.94 -25.48
C GLU A 169 7.57 -6.20 -24.24
N ASP A 170 6.57 -7.07 -24.37
CA ASP A 170 5.71 -7.51 -23.29
C ASP A 170 6.50 -8.41 -22.32
N LEU A 171 6.59 -7.95 -21.06
CA LEU A 171 7.19 -8.67 -19.93
C LEU A 171 6.13 -9.28 -19.01
N GLY A 172 4.85 -9.20 -19.36
CA GLY A 172 3.74 -9.77 -18.58
C GLY A 172 2.92 -8.73 -17.85
N LYS A 173 2.41 -9.08 -16.67
CA LYS A 173 1.51 -8.24 -15.88
C LYS A 173 1.84 -8.31 -14.39
N ILE A 174 1.43 -7.31 -13.65
CA ILE A 174 1.47 -7.32 -12.19
C ILE A 174 0.41 -8.29 -11.68
N GLU A 175 0.83 -9.31 -10.96
CA GLU A 175 -0.06 -10.32 -10.38
C GLU A 175 -0.44 -9.96 -8.94
N GLU A 176 0.52 -9.40 -8.16
CA GLU A 176 0.25 -9.06 -6.76
C GLU A 176 1.27 -8.02 -6.23
N LEU A 177 0.88 -7.33 -5.15
CA LEU A 177 1.74 -6.45 -4.37
C LEU A 177 1.94 -7.04 -2.98
N MET A 178 3.18 -7.23 -2.57
CA MET A 178 3.51 -7.73 -1.24
C MET A 178 3.87 -6.56 -0.33
N ILE A 179 3.09 -6.38 0.72
CA ILE A 179 3.18 -5.26 1.64
C ILE A 179 3.98 -5.66 2.88
N ASP A 180 5.00 -4.89 3.22
CA ASP A 180 5.67 -4.93 4.52
C ASP A 180 4.74 -4.32 5.57
N LEU A 181 4.29 -5.13 6.51
CA LEU A 181 3.28 -4.71 7.49
C LEU A 181 3.83 -3.72 8.52
N GLN A 182 5.15 -3.70 8.72
CA GLN A 182 5.78 -2.82 9.69
C GLN A 182 5.70 -1.35 9.27
N ASP A 183 5.92 -1.07 7.99
CA ASP A 183 6.02 0.31 7.50
C ASP A 183 5.10 0.64 6.31
N GLY A 184 4.30 -0.33 5.87
CA GLY A 184 3.35 -0.18 4.76
C GLY A 184 4.00 -0.09 3.38
N ARG A 185 5.29 -0.41 3.24
CA ARG A 185 5.96 -0.38 1.92
C ARG A 185 5.62 -1.59 1.10
N ILE A 186 5.62 -1.42 -0.22
CA ILE A 186 5.66 -2.55 -1.14
C ILE A 186 7.06 -3.18 -1.03
N ALA A 187 7.11 -4.35 -0.38
CA ALA A 187 8.34 -5.12 -0.25
C ALA A 187 8.82 -5.61 -1.61
N TYR A 188 7.90 -6.11 -2.42
CA TYR A 188 8.11 -6.46 -3.82
C TYR A 188 6.78 -6.58 -4.56
N THR A 189 6.87 -6.44 -5.87
CA THR A 189 5.76 -6.66 -6.80
C THR A 189 5.94 -8.03 -7.43
N VAL A 190 4.87 -8.80 -7.53
CA VAL A 190 4.87 -10.09 -8.22
C VAL A 190 4.51 -9.87 -9.69
N LEU A 191 5.45 -10.14 -10.57
CA LEU A 191 5.27 -10.11 -12.02
C LEU A 191 4.98 -11.52 -12.53
N SER A 192 3.87 -11.69 -13.25
CA SER A 192 3.54 -12.93 -13.98
C SER A 192 4.07 -12.79 -15.41
N PHE A 193 4.96 -13.69 -15.83
CA PHE A 193 5.59 -13.69 -17.13
C PHE A 193 5.46 -15.05 -17.84
N GLY A 194 5.15 -15.02 -19.11
CA GLY A 194 4.99 -16.24 -19.93
C GLY A 194 3.59 -16.83 -19.84
N GLY A 195 3.47 -18.11 -20.12
CA GLY A 195 2.21 -18.84 -20.12
C GLY A 195 1.25 -18.49 -21.25
N PHE A 196 0.32 -19.40 -21.52
CA PHE A 196 -0.82 -19.15 -22.40
C PHE A 196 -2.09 -19.18 -21.54
N LEU A 197 -2.84 -18.07 -21.50
CA LEU A 197 -4.05 -17.92 -20.67
C LEU A 197 -3.82 -18.19 -19.18
N GLY A 198 -2.65 -17.82 -18.65
CA GLY A 198 -2.31 -18.00 -17.24
C GLY A 198 -1.90 -19.43 -16.85
N MET A 199 -1.78 -20.34 -17.83
CA MET A 199 -1.24 -21.69 -17.60
C MET A 199 0.26 -21.72 -17.90
N GLY A 200 1.07 -22.10 -16.89
CA GLY A 200 2.51 -22.16 -16.99
C GLY A 200 3.20 -20.79 -16.85
N ASP A 201 2.50 -19.77 -16.27
CA ASP A 201 3.13 -18.50 -15.93
C ASP A 201 4.16 -18.70 -14.84
N LYS A 202 5.33 -18.10 -15.06
CA LYS A 202 6.39 -18.00 -14.06
C LYS A 202 6.27 -16.67 -13.33
N LEU A 203 6.36 -16.71 -12.02
CA LEU A 203 6.27 -15.51 -11.17
C LEU A 203 7.66 -15.02 -10.79
N PHE A 204 7.80 -13.69 -10.72
CA PHE A 204 9.05 -13.03 -10.35
C PHE A 204 8.79 -11.96 -9.32
N ALA A 205 9.66 -11.89 -8.31
CA ALA A 205 9.65 -10.80 -7.35
C ALA A 205 10.46 -9.63 -7.91
N ILE A 206 9.82 -8.48 -8.08
CA ILE A 206 10.40 -7.27 -8.65
C ILE A 206 10.39 -6.17 -7.59
N PRO A 207 11.51 -5.52 -7.25
CA PRO A 207 11.51 -4.34 -6.39
C PRO A 207 10.63 -3.24 -6.99
N TRP A 208 9.78 -2.60 -6.18
CA TRP A 208 8.91 -1.52 -6.66
C TRP A 208 9.67 -0.43 -7.42
N LYS A 209 10.86 -0.09 -6.94
CA LYS A 209 11.70 0.96 -7.57
C LYS A 209 12.25 0.60 -8.95
N ALA A 210 12.22 -0.67 -9.33
CA ALA A 210 12.58 -1.09 -10.68
C ALA A 210 11.44 -0.81 -11.69
N LEU A 211 10.23 -0.55 -11.19
CA LEU A 211 9.04 -0.28 -12.00
C LEU A 211 8.82 1.24 -12.12
N GLN A 212 8.55 1.71 -13.34
CA GLN A 212 8.20 3.10 -13.64
C GLN A 212 6.80 3.14 -14.26
N LEU A 213 5.86 3.80 -13.58
CA LEU A 213 4.51 3.94 -14.09
C LEU A 213 4.48 4.86 -15.32
N ARG A 214 3.85 4.40 -16.37
CA ARG A 214 3.49 5.16 -17.57
C ARG A 214 1.99 5.48 -17.52
N VAL A 215 1.64 6.56 -16.81
CA VAL A 215 0.25 6.92 -16.48
C VAL A 215 -0.67 6.92 -17.69
N HIS A 216 -0.27 7.58 -18.78
CA HIS A 216 -1.09 7.69 -19.98
C HIS A 216 -1.27 6.38 -20.74
N GLU A 217 -0.42 5.40 -20.51
CA GLU A 217 -0.44 4.11 -21.19
C GLU A 217 -1.04 2.98 -20.34
N HIS A 218 -1.35 3.24 -19.07
CA HIS A 218 -1.76 2.23 -18.10
C HIS A 218 -0.81 1.03 -18.09
N LYS A 219 0.51 1.32 -18.00
CA LYS A 219 1.57 0.30 -18.05
C LYS A 219 2.70 0.66 -17.11
N PHE A 220 3.42 -0.37 -16.68
CA PHE A 220 4.69 -0.21 -16.01
C PHE A 220 5.84 -0.51 -16.96
N LEU A 221 6.89 0.30 -16.87
CA LEU A 221 8.17 0.05 -17.52
C LEU A 221 9.10 -0.65 -16.53
N LEU A 222 9.62 -1.81 -16.91
CA LEU A 222 10.71 -2.51 -16.24
C LEU A 222 11.89 -2.57 -17.21
N ASP A 223 12.97 -1.83 -16.90
CA ASP A 223 14.09 -1.64 -17.81
C ASP A 223 15.09 -2.82 -17.75
N ILE A 224 14.64 -3.97 -18.20
CA ILE A 224 15.47 -5.18 -18.35
C ILE A 224 15.20 -5.85 -19.70
N PRO A 225 16.17 -6.56 -20.28
CA PRO A 225 15.94 -7.42 -21.43
C PRO A 225 14.96 -8.54 -21.09
N LYS A 226 14.10 -8.90 -22.04
CA LYS A 226 13.14 -10.01 -21.86
C LYS A 226 13.82 -11.33 -21.53
N GLU A 227 15.01 -11.57 -22.07
CA GLU A 227 15.85 -12.74 -21.80
C GLU A 227 16.27 -12.85 -20.33
N THR A 228 16.38 -11.73 -19.63
CA THR A 228 16.68 -11.73 -18.20
C THR A 228 15.62 -12.49 -17.41
N LEU A 229 14.33 -12.27 -17.71
CA LEU A 229 13.23 -13.02 -17.07
C LEU A 229 13.19 -14.48 -17.52
N LYS A 230 13.45 -14.77 -18.79
CA LYS A 230 13.47 -16.15 -19.29
C LYS A 230 14.52 -17.01 -18.57
N ASN A 231 15.66 -16.40 -18.24
CA ASN A 231 16.80 -17.07 -17.63
C ASN A 231 16.83 -16.96 -16.11
N ALA A 232 15.97 -16.11 -15.51
CA ALA A 232 15.89 -15.93 -14.08
C ALA A 232 15.16 -17.09 -13.40
N GLU A 233 15.58 -17.39 -12.18
CA GLU A 233 14.86 -18.29 -11.29
C GLU A 233 13.61 -17.60 -10.76
N GLY A 234 12.44 -17.94 -11.30
CA GLY A 234 11.16 -17.49 -10.78
C GLY A 234 10.58 -18.52 -9.81
N PHE A 235 9.32 -18.35 -9.45
CA PHE A 235 8.57 -19.28 -8.60
C PHE A 235 7.19 -19.55 -9.20
N ASP A 236 6.54 -20.61 -8.74
CA ASP A 236 5.21 -21.01 -9.19
C ASP A 236 4.13 -20.51 -8.22
N LYS A 237 2.88 -20.47 -8.70
CA LYS A 237 1.73 -20.06 -7.88
C LYS A 237 1.52 -20.92 -6.62
N ASP A 238 1.94 -22.18 -6.68
CA ASP A 238 1.79 -23.13 -5.58
C ASP A 238 3.01 -23.15 -4.62
N ASN A 239 4.12 -22.56 -5.03
CA ASN A 239 5.40 -22.58 -4.33
C ASN A 239 5.96 -21.17 -4.16
N TRP A 240 5.31 -20.37 -3.35
CA TRP A 240 5.80 -19.03 -3.03
C TRP A 240 7.03 -19.10 -2.13
N PRO A 241 8.06 -18.28 -2.38
CA PRO A 241 9.23 -18.24 -1.53
C PRO A 241 8.87 -17.81 -0.11
N ILE A 242 9.63 -18.33 0.87
CA ILE A 242 9.55 -17.81 2.24
C ILE A 242 10.09 -16.39 2.21
N THR A 243 9.19 -15.43 2.29
CA THR A 243 9.54 -14.02 2.26
C THR A 243 10.15 -13.60 3.60
N ASN A 244 11.42 -13.24 3.57
CA ASN A 244 12.13 -12.61 4.68
C ASN A 244 13.12 -11.58 4.14
N ARG A 245 13.71 -10.77 5.04
CA ARG A 245 14.62 -9.68 4.62
C ARG A 245 15.91 -10.18 3.96
N GLU A 246 16.37 -11.39 4.28
CA GLU A 246 17.55 -12.00 3.67
C GLU A 246 17.27 -12.35 2.20
N TRP A 247 16.18 -13.09 1.95
CA TRP A 247 15.75 -13.41 0.59
C TRP A 247 15.47 -12.14 -0.23
N LEU A 248 14.77 -11.17 0.35
CA LEU A 248 14.52 -9.90 -0.32
C LEU A 248 15.81 -9.15 -0.66
N SER A 249 16.84 -9.19 0.18
CA SER A 249 18.13 -8.59 -0.13
C SER A 249 18.77 -9.19 -1.38
N THR A 250 18.62 -10.51 -1.58
CA THR A 250 19.06 -11.20 -2.79
C THR A 250 18.26 -10.73 -4.01
N VAL A 251 16.92 -10.62 -3.88
CA VAL A 251 16.04 -10.11 -4.94
C VAL A 251 16.44 -8.68 -5.34
N TYR A 252 16.58 -7.79 -4.36
CA TYR A 252 16.97 -6.41 -4.63
C TYR A 252 18.33 -6.31 -5.30
N GLY A 253 19.32 -7.08 -4.81
CA GLY A 253 20.68 -7.14 -5.38
C GLY A 253 20.69 -7.61 -6.83
N TYR A 254 19.83 -8.58 -7.19
CA TYR A 254 19.72 -9.08 -8.55
C TYR A 254 19.32 -7.97 -9.55
N TYR A 255 18.43 -7.06 -9.14
CA TYR A 255 18.01 -5.92 -9.97
C TYR A 255 18.89 -4.67 -9.79
N GLY A 256 19.97 -4.73 -9.00
CA GLY A 256 20.87 -3.60 -8.77
C GLY A 256 20.31 -2.52 -7.83
N TYR A 257 19.36 -2.87 -6.98
CA TYR A 257 18.75 -1.95 -6.02
C TYR A 257 19.18 -2.26 -4.59
N GLN A 258 19.31 -1.22 -3.78
CA GLN A 258 19.43 -1.39 -2.33
C GLN A 258 18.03 -1.56 -1.71
N PRO A 259 17.87 -2.49 -0.75
CA PRO A 259 16.63 -2.62 0.03
C PRO A 259 16.23 -1.31 0.73
N TYR A 260 14.92 -1.02 0.79
CA TYR A 260 14.41 0.21 1.39
C TYR A 260 14.76 0.35 2.87
N TRP A 261 14.80 -0.75 3.62
CA TRP A 261 15.14 -0.75 5.06
C TRP A 261 16.61 -0.45 5.35
N GLN A 262 17.53 -0.66 4.43
CA GLN A 262 18.95 -0.31 4.59
C GLN A 262 19.16 1.19 4.45
N ARG A 263 18.49 1.85 3.50
CA ARG A 263 18.56 3.30 3.33
C ARG A 263 18.01 4.06 4.53
N GLU A 264 17.01 3.50 5.19
CA GLU A 264 16.40 4.13 6.36
C GLU A 264 17.36 4.09 7.56
N LYS A 265 18.10 2.99 7.76
CA LYS A 265 19.18 2.90 8.75
C LYS A 265 20.28 3.91 8.50
N GLU A 266 20.81 4.02 7.28
CA GLU A 266 21.82 5.02 6.90
C GLU A 266 21.33 6.45 7.11
N ARG A 267 20.06 6.73 6.87
CA ARG A 267 19.44 8.04 7.07
C ARG A 267 19.28 8.40 8.55
N ILE A 268 19.03 7.42 9.40
CA ILE A 268 18.96 7.60 10.87
C ILE A 268 20.37 7.79 11.46
N GLU A 269 21.33 6.99 11.02
CA GLU A 269 22.72 7.06 11.48
C GLU A 269 23.44 8.36 11.04
N ASN A 270 23.12 8.87 9.86
CA ASN A 270 23.69 10.11 9.30
C ASN A 270 22.93 11.40 9.69
N ARG A 271 21.99 11.36 10.63
CA ARG A 271 21.37 12.60 11.14
C ARG A 271 22.41 13.43 11.91
N PRO A 272 22.62 14.70 11.56
CA PRO A 272 23.45 15.60 12.36
C PRO A 272 22.77 15.79 13.73
N GLY A 273 23.33 15.20 14.77
CA GLY A 273 22.82 15.24 16.15
C GLY A 273 22.95 13.95 16.95
N ASN A 274 23.43 12.85 16.35
CA ASN A 274 23.76 11.60 17.04
C ASN A 274 25.28 11.51 17.32
N ILE A 275 25.84 12.50 18.01
CA ILE A 275 27.17 12.44 18.65
C ILE A 275 26.98 12.82 20.11
#